data_a6f20ff48a378cc4ace801605bc294c4
#
_entry.id   a6f20ff48a378cc4ace801605bc294c4
#
_cell.length_a   1.000
_cell.length_b   1.000
_cell.length_c   1.000
_cell.angle_alpha   90.00
_cell.angle_beta   90.00
_cell.angle_gamma   90.00
#
_symmetry.space_group_name_H-M   'P 1'
#
loop_
_entity.id
_entity.type
_entity.pdbx_description
1 polymer ?
#
loop_
_entity_poly.entity_id
_entity_poly.type
_entity_poly.pdbx_seq_one_letter_code
_entity_poly.pdbx_strand_id
1 'polypeptide(L)'
;MNKHIEKAKELRDATPMVHNCAQTIMEVYADDLGINKELANHLGCNFGGGMKCGSVCGAITSGLMILGAKGIDSPAKVNQFIKTFLIIIMDLLIVQIYLKKMQRMVDKRNLIVMG
;
A
#
# COMPACT_ATOMS: atom_id res chain seq x y z
N MET A 1 -11.65 1.99 14.82
CA MET A 1 -10.74 1.86 13.67
C MET A 1 -11.50 1.27 12.50
N ASN A 2 -11.14 1.62 11.29
CA ASN A 2 -11.82 1.17 10.08
C ASN A 2 -11.58 -0.33 9.85
N LYS A 3 -12.67 -1.08 9.62
CA LYS A 3 -12.57 -2.52 9.40
C LYS A 3 -11.75 -2.90 8.16
N HIS A 4 -11.70 -2.01 7.16
CA HIS A 4 -10.89 -2.24 5.96
C HIS A 4 -9.40 -2.21 6.28
N ILE A 5 -8.98 -1.28 7.14
CA ILE A 5 -7.58 -1.18 7.57
C ILE A 5 -7.18 -2.40 8.38
N GLU A 6 -8.05 -2.85 9.29
CA GLU A 6 -7.77 -4.05 10.10
C GLU A 6 -7.62 -5.29 9.24
N LYS A 7 -8.50 -5.47 8.26
CA LYS A 7 -8.44 -6.63 7.36
C LYS A 7 -7.22 -6.58 6.46
N ALA A 8 -6.84 -5.41 5.97
CA ALA A 8 -5.64 -5.25 5.15
C ALA A 8 -4.39 -5.62 5.94
N LYS A 9 -4.32 -5.19 7.19
CA LYS A 9 -3.20 -5.52 8.07
C LYS A 9 -3.12 -7.03 8.31
N GLU A 10 -4.25 -7.67 8.57
CA GLU A 10 -4.34 -9.12 8.73
C GLU A 10 -3.78 -9.87 7.52
N LEU A 11 -4.18 -9.46 6.32
CA LEU A 11 -3.74 -10.11 5.08
C LEU A 11 -2.23 -9.91 4.83
N ARG A 12 -1.70 -8.73 5.15
CA ARG A 12 -0.27 -8.44 4.97
C ARG A 12 0.61 -9.06 6.03
N ASP A 13 0.10 -9.22 7.25
CA ASP A 13 0.85 -9.80 8.38
C ASP A 13 0.81 -11.33 8.38
N ALA A 14 0.00 -11.95 7.52
CA ALA A 14 -0.10 -13.41 7.45
C ALA A 14 1.23 -14.06 7.09
N THR A 15 1.52 -15.22 7.69
CA THR A 15 2.75 -15.96 7.45
C THR A 15 2.42 -17.37 6.93
N PRO A 16 2.84 -17.75 5.70
CA PRO A 16 3.55 -16.90 4.74
C PRO A 16 2.65 -15.83 4.13
N MET A 17 3.26 -14.73 3.69
CA MET A 17 2.51 -13.67 3.03
C MET A 17 2.12 -14.11 1.62
N VAL A 18 0.82 -14.24 1.39
CA VAL A 18 0.29 -14.76 0.12
C VAL A 18 -0.40 -13.70 -0.73
N HIS A 19 -0.45 -12.45 -0.21
CA HIS A 19 -1.12 -11.34 -0.89
C HIS A 19 -0.11 -10.24 -1.23
N ASN A 20 -0.07 -9.78 -2.47
CA ASN A 20 0.67 -8.57 -2.82
C ASN A 20 -0.16 -7.33 -2.46
N CYS A 21 0.41 -6.13 -2.64
CA CYS A 21 -0.27 -4.88 -2.27
C CYS A 21 -1.61 -4.70 -2.99
N ALA A 22 -1.66 -5.00 -4.28
CA ALA A 22 -2.87 -4.86 -5.06
C ALA A 22 -3.93 -5.89 -4.65
N GLN A 23 -3.52 -7.14 -4.46
CA GLN A 23 -4.42 -8.21 -4.00
C GLN A 23 -5.02 -7.88 -2.64
N THR A 24 -4.21 -7.35 -1.72
CA THR A 24 -4.68 -6.96 -0.39
C THR A 24 -5.80 -5.93 -0.49
N ILE A 25 -5.59 -4.87 -1.25
CA ILE A 25 -6.59 -3.81 -1.41
C ILE A 25 -7.85 -4.35 -2.10
N MET A 26 -7.69 -5.13 -3.15
CA MET A 26 -8.84 -5.69 -3.88
C MET A 26 -9.65 -6.63 -2.99
N GLU A 27 -9.02 -7.49 -2.22
CA GLU A 27 -9.74 -8.42 -1.34
C GLU A 27 -10.48 -7.69 -0.23
N VAL A 28 -9.86 -6.66 0.36
CA VAL A 28 -10.46 -5.87 1.43
C VAL A 28 -11.76 -5.21 0.98
N TYR A 29 -11.81 -4.76 -0.28
CA TYR A 29 -12.99 -4.08 -0.82
C TYR A 29 -13.90 -5.00 -1.64
N ALA A 30 -13.60 -6.29 -1.72
CA ALA A 30 -14.38 -7.24 -2.54
C ALA A 30 -15.87 -7.24 -2.19
N ASP A 31 -16.18 -7.28 -0.89
CA ASP A 31 -17.58 -7.27 -0.44
C ASP A 31 -18.29 -5.98 -0.84
N ASP A 32 -17.62 -4.84 -0.69
CA ASP A 32 -18.18 -3.53 -1.06
C ASP A 32 -18.45 -3.44 -2.57
N LEU A 33 -17.63 -4.13 -3.39
CA LEU A 33 -17.76 -4.14 -4.85
C LEU A 33 -18.71 -5.24 -5.36
N GLY A 34 -19.15 -6.13 -4.48
CA GLY A 34 -20.02 -7.24 -4.88
C GLY A 34 -19.31 -8.32 -5.67
N ILE A 35 -18.01 -8.49 -5.51
CA ILE A 35 -17.23 -9.55 -6.16
C ILE A 35 -16.71 -10.53 -5.12
N ASN A 36 -16.39 -11.77 -5.54
CA ASN A 36 -15.84 -12.75 -4.62
C ASN A 36 -14.33 -12.53 -4.43
N LYS A 37 -13.79 -13.14 -3.38
CA LYS A 37 -12.36 -12.98 -3.04
C LYS A 37 -11.43 -13.53 -4.12
N GLU A 38 -11.83 -14.63 -4.76
CA GLU A 38 -11.03 -15.24 -5.82
C GLU A 38 -10.83 -14.27 -6.99
N LEU A 39 -11.92 -13.65 -7.45
CA LEU A 39 -11.85 -12.66 -8.52
C LEU A 39 -11.03 -11.46 -8.10
N ALA A 40 -11.22 -10.97 -6.88
CA ALA A 40 -10.46 -9.83 -6.35
C ALA A 40 -8.95 -10.11 -6.40
N ASN A 41 -8.54 -11.29 -5.97
CA ASN A 41 -7.13 -11.68 -5.98
C ASN A 41 -6.59 -11.86 -7.40
N HIS A 42 -7.40 -12.42 -8.30
CA HIS A 42 -7.02 -12.54 -9.71
C HIS A 42 -6.81 -11.17 -10.36
N LEU A 43 -7.70 -10.22 -10.08
CA LEU A 43 -7.58 -8.86 -10.62
C LEU A 43 -6.30 -8.16 -10.16
N GLY A 44 -5.88 -8.40 -8.92
CA GLY A 44 -4.69 -7.78 -8.36
C GLY A 44 -3.38 -8.52 -8.60
N CYS A 45 -3.42 -9.75 -9.10
CA CYS A 45 -2.24 -10.62 -9.10
C CYS A 45 -1.07 -10.10 -9.95
N ASN A 46 -1.34 -9.34 -11.00
CA ASN A 46 -0.29 -8.83 -11.89
C ASN A 46 0.17 -7.42 -11.55
N PHE A 47 -0.40 -6.80 -10.52
CA PHE A 47 -0.08 -5.43 -10.14
C PHE A 47 0.84 -5.33 -8.92
N GLY A 48 1.24 -6.47 -8.33
CA GLY A 48 2.21 -6.49 -7.25
C GLY A 48 3.61 -6.10 -7.75
N GLY A 49 4.40 -5.48 -6.89
CA GLY A 49 5.75 -5.05 -7.26
C GLY A 49 5.75 -4.00 -8.37
N GLY A 50 4.76 -3.11 -8.40
CA GLY A 50 4.67 -2.07 -9.41
C GLY A 50 4.46 -2.63 -10.81
N MET A 51 3.37 -3.38 -11.01
CA MET A 51 3.04 -4.05 -12.28
C MET A 51 4.12 -5.09 -12.66
N LYS A 52 4.71 -5.70 -11.64
CA LYS A 52 5.80 -6.70 -11.75
C LYS A 52 7.06 -6.19 -12.46
N CYS A 53 7.16 -4.89 -12.67
CA CYS A 53 8.32 -4.28 -13.33
C CYS A 53 8.83 -3.02 -12.64
N GLY A 54 8.46 -2.82 -11.36
CA GLY A 54 8.91 -1.67 -10.59
C GLY A 54 8.32 -0.34 -11.05
N SER A 55 7.16 -0.36 -11.71
CA SER A 55 6.50 0.83 -12.20
C SER A 55 5.53 1.39 -11.16
N VAL A 56 4.23 1.44 -11.43
CA VAL A 56 3.24 2.07 -10.55
C VAL A 56 2.91 1.14 -9.38
N CYS A 57 2.90 1.68 -8.16
CA CYS A 57 2.55 0.92 -6.96
C CYS A 57 1.17 0.27 -7.05
N GLY A 58 1.07 -1.01 -6.64
CA GLY A 58 -0.17 -1.77 -6.69
C GLY A 58 -1.30 -1.16 -5.86
N ALA A 59 -0.97 -0.41 -4.81
CA ALA A 59 -1.98 0.29 -4.02
C ALA A 59 -2.66 1.40 -4.82
N ILE A 60 -1.91 2.08 -5.70
CA ILE A 60 -2.48 3.11 -6.57
C ILE A 60 -3.36 2.46 -7.65
N THR A 61 -2.85 1.43 -8.33
CA THR A 61 -3.61 0.78 -9.41
C THR A 61 -4.89 0.14 -8.89
N SER A 62 -4.84 -0.54 -7.74
CA SER A 62 -6.03 -1.14 -7.15
C SER A 62 -7.01 -0.09 -6.64
N GLY A 63 -6.51 1.00 -6.06
CA GLY A 63 -7.35 2.13 -5.66
C GLY A 63 -8.11 2.72 -6.85
N LEU A 64 -7.46 2.86 -7.99
CA LEU A 64 -8.11 3.34 -9.21
C LEU A 64 -9.17 2.36 -9.73
N MET A 65 -8.90 1.04 -9.62
CA MET A 65 -9.89 0.03 -9.98
C MET A 65 -11.14 0.12 -9.10
N ILE A 66 -10.95 0.36 -7.80
CA ILE A 66 -12.06 0.52 -6.87
C ILE A 66 -12.88 1.76 -7.20
N LEU A 67 -12.22 2.88 -7.49
CA LEU A 67 -12.90 4.10 -7.92
C LEU A 67 -13.74 3.85 -9.18
N GLY A 68 -13.16 3.17 -10.16
CA GLY A 68 -13.86 2.80 -11.38
C GLY A 68 -15.06 1.90 -11.13
N ALA A 69 -14.90 0.91 -10.24
CA ALA A 69 -16.00 0.00 -9.89
C ALA A 69 -17.16 0.74 -9.22
N LYS A 70 -16.87 1.84 -8.53
CA LYS A 70 -17.90 2.70 -7.92
C LYS A 70 -18.47 3.74 -8.89
N GLY A 71 -18.10 3.66 -10.16
CA GLY A 71 -18.62 4.57 -11.18
C GLY A 71 -17.94 5.93 -11.25
N ILE A 72 -16.78 6.07 -10.61
CA ILE A 72 -16.05 7.35 -10.63
C ILE A 72 -15.12 7.36 -11.85
N ASP A 73 -15.53 8.10 -12.86
CA ASP A 73 -14.78 8.30 -14.10
C ASP A 73 -14.56 9.80 -14.28
N SER A 74 -13.61 10.35 -13.53
CA SER A 74 -13.35 11.78 -13.52
C SER A 74 -11.85 12.03 -13.41
N PRO A 75 -11.23 12.65 -14.44
CA PRO A 75 -9.81 12.98 -14.35
C PRO A 75 -9.46 13.83 -13.13
N ALA A 76 -10.34 14.75 -12.73
CA ALA A 76 -10.09 15.59 -11.56
C ALA A 76 -10.04 14.76 -10.26
N LYS A 77 -10.95 13.81 -10.07
CA LYS A 77 -10.98 12.97 -8.89
C LYS A 77 -9.84 11.98 -8.87
N VAL A 78 -9.48 11.41 -10.02
CA VAL A 78 -8.34 10.51 -10.16
C VAL A 78 -7.04 11.24 -9.82
N ASN A 79 -6.85 12.44 -10.36
CA ASN A 79 -5.68 13.26 -10.06
C ASN A 79 -5.60 13.63 -8.59
N GLN A 80 -6.73 13.94 -7.96
CA GLN A 80 -6.78 14.24 -6.54
C GLN A 80 -6.36 13.02 -5.71
N PHE A 81 -6.85 11.84 -6.06
CA PHE A 81 -6.48 10.59 -5.38
C PHE A 81 -4.98 10.33 -5.50
N ILE A 82 -4.43 10.43 -6.71
CA ILE A 82 -3.00 10.18 -6.96
C ILE A 82 -2.14 11.18 -6.19
N LYS A 83 -2.48 12.46 -6.23
CA LYS A 83 -1.74 13.50 -5.52
C LYS A 83 -1.75 13.27 -4.01
N THR A 84 -2.91 12.96 -3.44
CA THR A 84 -3.03 12.67 -2.01
C THR A 84 -2.18 11.47 -1.62
N PHE A 85 -2.22 10.40 -2.42
CA PHE A 85 -1.44 9.20 -2.17
C PHE A 85 0.06 9.50 -2.20
N LEU A 86 0.52 10.26 -3.21
CA LEU A 86 1.93 10.61 -3.34
C LEU A 86 2.41 11.47 -2.17
N ILE A 87 1.59 12.42 -1.71
CA ILE A 87 1.93 13.25 -0.55
C ILE A 87 2.12 12.39 0.69
N ILE A 88 1.21 11.46 0.94
CA ILE A 88 1.28 10.56 2.09
C ILE A 88 2.55 9.70 2.01
N ILE A 89 2.85 9.15 0.85
CA ILE A 89 4.05 8.32 0.66
C ILE A 89 5.32 9.13 0.87
N MET A 90 5.38 10.36 0.34
CA MET A 90 6.54 11.22 0.53
C MET A 90 6.77 11.56 1.99
N ASP A 91 5.70 11.86 2.74
CA ASP A 91 5.80 12.11 4.18
C ASP A 91 6.33 10.89 4.92
N LEU A 92 5.87 9.69 4.57
CA LEU A 92 6.35 8.46 5.18
C LEU A 92 7.82 8.20 4.88
N LEU A 93 8.26 8.48 3.64
CA LEU A 93 9.66 8.34 3.25
C LEU A 93 10.56 9.30 4.03
N ILE A 94 10.13 10.55 4.19
CA ILE A 94 10.87 11.56 4.96
C ILE A 94 11.02 11.10 6.41
N VAL A 95 9.94 10.61 7.02
CA VAL A 95 9.97 10.09 8.40
C VAL A 95 10.94 8.90 8.50
N GLN A 96 10.91 7.98 7.55
CA GLN A 96 11.81 6.83 7.55
C GLN A 96 13.28 7.24 7.43
N ILE A 97 13.58 8.20 6.56
CA ILE A 97 14.95 8.72 6.41
C ILE A 97 15.42 9.33 7.72
N TYR A 98 14.55 10.13 8.36
CA TYR A 98 14.87 10.77 9.64
C TYR A 98 15.12 9.73 10.73
N LEU A 99 14.29 8.72 10.83
CA LEU A 99 14.44 7.64 11.81
C LEU A 99 15.75 6.86 11.60
N LYS A 100 16.10 6.57 10.34
CA LYS A 100 17.36 5.90 10.03
C LYS A 100 18.57 6.74 10.44
N LYS A 101 18.52 8.05 10.24
CA LYS A 101 19.59 8.94 10.68
C LYS A 101 19.73 8.94 12.20
N MET A 102 18.63 9.00 12.91
CA MET A 102 18.63 8.91 14.37
C MET A 102 19.23 7.59 14.87
N GLN A 103 18.87 6.48 14.24
CA GLN A 103 19.40 5.18 14.60
C GLN A 103 20.92 5.10 14.40
N ARG A 104 21.42 5.63 13.30
CA ARG A 104 22.87 5.71 13.05
C ARG A 104 23.59 6.51 14.12
N MET A 105 23.01 7.61 14.58
CA MET A 105 23.59 8.43 15.65
C MET A 105 23.65 7.68 16.97
N VAL A 106 22.59 6.94 17.31
CA VAL A 106 22.56 6.10 18.52
C VAL A 106 23.62 5.00 18.42
N ASP A 107 23.72 4.33 17.28
CA ASP A 107 24.70 3.26 17.05
C ASP A 107 26.14 3.80 17.19
N LYS A 108 26.42 4.97 16.66
CA LYS A 108 27.73 5.62 16.81
C LYS A 108 28.05 5.92 18.28
N ARG A 109 27.07 6.40 19.03
CA ARG A 109 27.25 6.65 20.46
C ARG A 109 27.57 5.37 21.21
N ASN A 110 26.85 4.29 20.90
CA ASN A 110 27.08 2.99 21.52
C ASN A 110 28.49 2.47 21.19
N LEU A 111 28.94 2.61 19.96
CA LEU A 111 30.28 2.21 19.55
C LEU A 111 31.36 3.01 20.31
N ILE A 112 31.16 4.31 20.49
CA ILE A 112 32.10 5.17 21.23
C ILE A 112 32.15 4.75 22.70
N VAL A 113 31.00 4.46 23.31
CA VAL A 113 30.93 4.05 24.71
C VAL A 113 31.55 2.66 24.92
N MET A 114 31.37 1.76 23.97
CA MET A 114 31.92 0.40 24.05
C MET A 114 33.38 0.32 23.63
N GLY A 115 33.84 1.27 22.89
CA GLY A 115 35.24 1.35 22.47
C GLY A 115 36.07 2.00 23.53
#